data_55a68956ff60e73384f492fb66577aa9
#
_entry.id   55a68956ff60e73384f492fb66577aa9
#
_cell.length_a   1.000
_cell.length_b   1.000
_cell.length_c   1.000
_cell.angle_alpha   90.00
_cell.angle_beta   90.00
_cell.angle_gamma   90.00
#
_symmetry.space_group_name_H-M   'P 1'
#
loop_
_entity.id
_entity.type
_entity.pdbx_description
1 polymer ?
#
loop_
_entity_poly.entity_id
_entity_poly.type
_entity_poly.pdbx_seq_one_letter_code
_entity_poly.pdbx_strand_id
1 'polypeptide(L)'
;MTDEHTFIDTLRSAWRKVIDGDGGRCPCCDRWGKIYARTLNETMARSVVWLAHHSAYGIWVDVPKTGPRWLVRSNQLPTLRWWGLVERMYNEDDPTKKHSGYWRVTQKGVEFANNQLQVPKKVYTYNAEVEGFSDEMVTIKDCVENFDYSAVMQ
;
A
#
# COMPACT_ATOMS: atom_id res chain seq x y z
N MET A 1 -11.21 9.57 -43.32
CA MET A 1 -11.25 8.20 -42.85
C MET A 1 -10.46 8.10 -41.54
N THR A 2 -11.12 7.78 -40.44
CA THR A 2 -10.47 7.68 -39.12
C THR A 2 -9.66 6.39 -39.08
N ASP A 3 -8.37 6.53 -38.83
CA ASP A 3 -7.50 5.40 -38.61
C ASP A 3 -7.95 4.63 -37.35
N GLU A 4 -7.88 3.30 -37.37
CA GLU A 4 -8.21 2.46 -36.22
C GLU A 4 -7.44 2.87 -34.96
N HIS A 5 -6.18 3.25 -35.11
CA HIS A 5 -5.36 3.73 -33.99
C HIS A 5 -5.91 5.01 -33.38
N THR A 6 -6.39 5.95 -34.20
CA THR A 6 -7.00 7.19 -33.72
C THR A 6 -8.27 6.91 -32.93
N PHE A 7 -9.07 5.95 -33.38
CA PHE A 7 -10.30 5.55 -32.68
C PHE A 7 -9.98 4.91 -31.31
N ILE A 8 -9.03 4.00 -31.25
CA ILE A 8 -8.59 3.36 -30.02
C ILE A 8 -8.01 4.39 -29.04
N ASP A 9 -7.19 5.32 -29.53
CA ASP A 9 -6.59 6.37 -28.69
C ASP A 9 -7.67 7.30 -28.13
N THR A 10 -8.71 7.59 -28.90
CA THR A 10 -9.86 8.38 -28.45
C THR A 10 -10.61 7.65 -27.33
N LEU A 11 -10.85 6.36 -27.48
CA LEU A 11 -11.49 5.54 -26.44
C LEU A 11 -10.66 5.46 -25.17
N ARG A 12 -9.34 5.30 -25.30
CA ARG A 12 -8.42 5.27 -24.16
C ARG A 12 -8.41 6.60 -23.40
N SER A 13 -8.39 7.72 -24.14
CA SER A 13 -8.44 9.05 -23.54
C SER A 13 -9.76 9.29 -22.80
N ALA A 14 -10.88 8.88 -23.38
CA ALA A 14 -12.17 8.98 -22.73
C ALA A 14 -12.25 8.10 -21.48
N TRP A 15 -11.75 6.88 -21.55
CA TRP A 15 -11.68 5.96 -20.42
C TRP A 15 -10.80 6.53 -19.28
N ARG A 16 -9.65 7.11 -19.64
CA ARG A 16 -8.76 7.75 -18.65
C ARG A 16 -9.47 8.85 -17.87
N LYS A 17 -10.27 9.67 -18.54
CA LYS A 17 -11.06 10.71 -17.86
C LYS A 17 -12.07 10.13 -16.89
N VAL A 18 -12.68 8.99 -17.24
CA VAL A 18 -13.66 8.30 -16.38
C VAL A 18 -12.97 7.77 -15.12
N ILE A 19 -11.82 7.10 -15.24
CA ILE A 19 -11.13 6.52 -14.09
C ILE A 19 -10.45 7.58 -13.21
N ASP A 20 -10.04 8.71 -13.78
CA ASP A 20 -9.50 9.85 -13.03
C ASP A 20 -10.59 10.59 -12.23
N GLY A 21 -11.84 10.46 -12.62
CA GLY A 21 -12.99 11.04 -11.93
C GLY A 21 -13.63 10.08 -10.94
N ASP A 22 -14.95 9.97 -11.00
CA ASP A 22 -15.72 9.14 -10.08
C ASP A 22 -15.69 7.64 -10.41
N GLY A 23 -15.00 7.28 -11.49
CA GLY A 23 -14.97 5.92 -11.98
C GLY A 23 -16.17 5.62 -12.90
N GLY A 24 -16.18 4.45 -13.45
CA GLY A 24 -17.23 4.00 -14.35
C GLY A 24 -16.95 2.63 -14.93
N ARG A 25 -17.77 2.22 -15.87
CA ARG A 25 -17.60 0.93 -16.54
C ARG A 25 -16.87 1.10 -17.86
N CYS A 26 -15.96 0.18 -18.12
CA CYS A 26 -15.21 0.16 -19.38
C CYS A 26 -16.16 -0.08 -20.55
N PRO A 27 -16.08 0.75 -21.61
CA PRO A 27 -16.98 0.57 -22.77
C PRO A 27 -16.71 -0.72 -23.57
N CYS A 28 -15.54 -1.34 -23.35
CA CYS A 28 -15.16 -2.56 -24.08
C CYS A 28 -15.51 -3.84 -23.32
N CYS A 29 -15.31 -3.88 -21.99
CA CYS A 29 -15.49 -5.10 -21.20
C CYS A 29 -16.45 -4.96 -20.02
N ASP A 30 -17.06 -3.80 -19.85
CA ASP A 30 -18.02 -3.48 -18.78
C ASP A 30 -17.45 -3.60 -17.35
N ARG A 31 -16.15 -3.69 -17.21
CA ARG A 31 -15.49 -3.67 -15.90
C ARG A 31 -15.54 -2.30 -15.27
N TRP A 32 -15.79 -2.28 -13.96
CA TRP A 32 -15.64 -1.06 -13.18
C TRP A 32 -14.17 -0.66 -13.08
N GLY A 33 -13.90 0.63 -13.27
CA GLY A 33 -12.56 1.19 -13.10
C GLY A 33 -12.60 2.55 -12.44
N LYS A 34 -11.61 2.76 -11.57
CA LYS A 34 -11.40 4.03 -10.87
C LYS A 34 -9.96 4.07 -10.34
N ILE A 35 -9.39 5.27 -10.30
CA ILE A 35 -8.15 5.49 -9.58
C ILE A 35 -8.51 5.76 -8.12
N TYR A 36 -8.00 4.92 -7.22
CA TYR A 36 -8.22 5.07 -5.79
C TYR A 36 -7.05 5.80 -5.14
N ALA A 37 -7.36 6.80 -4.35
CA ALA A 37 -6.39 7.47 -3.49
C ALA A 37 -6.44 6.83 -2.11
N ARG A 38 -5.31 6.31 -1.65
CA ARG A 38 -5.19 5.74 -0.30
C ARG A 38 -4.23 6.59 0.49
N THR A 39 -4.70 7.09 1.60
CA THR A 39 -3.93 7.95 2.50
C THR A 39 -3.24 7.12 3.55
N LEU A 40 -1.97 7.42 3.80
CA LEU A 40 -1.22 6.80 4.88
C LEU A 40 -1.79 7.29 6.22
N ASN A 41 -2.39 6.39 6.98
CA ASN A 41 -3.08 6.70 8.23
C ASN A 41 -2.29 6.24 9.46
N GLU A 42 -2.81 6.57 10.64
CA GLU A 42 -2.17 6.22 11.92
C GLU A 42 -1.99 4.71 12.10
N THR A 43 -3.00 3.91 11.77
CA THR A 43 -2.93 2.44 11.91
C THR A 43 -1.86 1.86 11.00
N MET A 44 -1.74 2.37 9.78
CA MET A 44 -0.69 1.97 8.85
C MET A 44 0.69 2.32 9.39
N ALA A 45 0.86 3.53 9.89
CA ALA A 45 2.13 3.98 10.47
C ALA A 45 2.52 3.14 11.69
N ARG A 46 1.59 2.85 12.57
CA ARG A 46 1.79 1.97 13.73
C ARG A 46 2.17 0.55 13.31
N SER A 47 1.58 0.06 12.23
CA SER A 47 1.90 -1.27 11.67
C SER A 47 3.36 -1.36 11.22
N VAL A 48 3.85 -0.30 10.57
CA VAL A 48 5.27 -0.23 10.16
C VAL A 48 6.18 -0.24 11.38
N VAL A 49 5.87 0.54 12.41
CA VAL A 49 6.66 0.60 13.65
C VAL A 49 6.71 -0.75 14.34
N TRP A 50 5.56 -1.40 14.48
CA TRP A 50 5.48 -2.73 15.10
C TRP A 50 6.34 -3.74 14.33
N LEU A 51 6.18 -3.76 13.02
CA LEU A 51 6.92 -4.70 12.16
C LEU A 51 8.43 -4.40 12.19
N ALA A 52 8.82 -3.13 12.16
CA ALA A 52 10.22 -2.72 12.25
C ALA A 52 10.89 -3.23 13.52
N HIS A 53 10.15 -3.22 14.63
CA HIS A 53 10.66 -3.73 15.90
C HIS A 53 10.80 -5.26 15.89
N HIS A 54 9.85 -5.98 15.30
CA HIS A 54 9.80 -7.45 15.35
C HIS A 54 10.58 -8.13 14.23
N SER A 55 10.85 -7.43 13.11
CA SER A 55 11.61 -7.99 11.99
C SER A 55 13.06 -7.46 11.96
N ALA A 56 13.63 -7.15 13.13
CA ALA A 56 15.02 -6.74 13.23
C ALA A 56 15.95 -7.71 12.49
N TYR A 57 16.95 -7.17 11.78
CA TYR A 57 17.91 -7.95 10.96
C TYR A 57 17.26 -8.68 9.77
N GLY A 58 16.10 -8.23 9.32
CA GLY A 58 15.43 -8.80 8.14
C GLY A 58 14.72 -10.13 8.38
N ILE A 59 14.41 -10.44 9.64
CA ILE A 59 13.71 -11.67 10.02
C ILE A 59 12.25 -11.58 9.54
N TRP A 60 11.77 -12.66 8.94
CA TRP A 60 10.36 -12.80 8.57
C TRP A 60 9.51 -13.05 9.82
N VAL A 61 8.43 -12.29 9.93
CA VAL A 61 7.51 -12.35 11.09
C VAL A 61 6.19 -12.99 10.66
N ASP A 62 5.78 -14.02 11.40
CA ASP A 62 4.46 -14.64 11.23
C ASP A 62 3.41 -13.74 11.90
N VAL A 63 2.88 -12.80 11.13
CA VAL A 63 1.97 -11.78 11.65
C VAL A 63 0.65 -12.35 12.16
N PRO A 64 -0.01 -13.32 11.47
CA PRO A 64 -1.23 -13.89 12.00
C PRO A 64 -1.08 -14.56 13.38
N LYS A 65 0.08 -15.14 13.66
CA LYS A 65 0.36 -15.80 14.93
C LYS A 65 0.87 -14.88 16.02
N THR A 66 1.77 -13.94 15.66
CA THR A 66 2.49 -13.14 16.66
C THR A 66 2.03 -11.69 16.70
N GLY A 67 1.31 -11.22 15.68
CA GLY A 67 0.82 -9.85 15.61
C GLY A 67 -0.27 -9.56 16.62
N PRO A 68 -0.31 -8.33 17.17
CA PRO A 68 -1.39 -7.94 18.04
C PRO A 68 -2.71 -7.89 17.27
N ARG A 69 -3.81 -8.03 18.01
CA ARG A 69 -5.15 -8.10 17.42
C ARG A 69 -5.48 -6.90 16.52
N TRP A 70 -5.09 -5.69 16.92
CA TRP A 70 -5.34 -4.50 16.14
C TRP A 70 -4.62 -4.51 14.77
N LEU A 71 -3.42 -5.08 14.73
CA LEU A 71 -2.63 -5.20 13.50
C LEU A 71 -3.25 -6.24 12.55
N VAL A 72 -3.57 -7.40 13.08
CA VAL A 72 -4.16 -8.50 12.30
C VAL A 72 -5.53 -8.11 11.76
N ARG A 73 -6.37 -7.50 12.60
CA ARG A 73 -7.72 -7.08 12.20
C ARG A 73 -7.75 -5.98 11.17
N SER A 74 -6.86 -4.99 11.31
CA SER A 74 -6.82 -3.85 10.38
C SER A 74 -6.32 -4.25 8.99
N ASN A 75 -5.46 -5.27 8.92
CA ASN A 75 -4.91 -5.81 7.67
C ASN A 75 -4.32 -4.74 6.75
N GLN A 76 -3.51 -3.83 7.30
CA GLN A 76 -2.95 -2.72 6.55
C GLN A 76 -1.63 -3.04 5.84
N LEU A 77 -0.98 -4.14 6.18
CA LEU A 77 0.32 -4.51 5.59
C LEU A 77 0.28 -4.66 4.06
N PRO A 78 -0.76 -5.30 3.47
CA PRO A 78 -0.84 -5.38 1.99
C PRO A 78 -0.85 -4.03 1.30
N THR A 79 -1.49 -3.03 1.88
CA THR A 79 -1.54 -1.67 1.34
C THR A 79 -0.20 -0.96 1.49
N LEU A 80 0.50 -1.18 2.60
CA LEU A 80 1.81 -0.58 2.87
C LEU A 80 2.90 -1.01 1.88
N ARG A 81 2.73 -2.12 1.19
CA ARG A 81 3.65 -2.57 0.13
C ARG A 81 3.78 -1.52 -0.97
N TRP A 82 2.72 -0.79 -1.27
CA TRP A 82 2.73 0.22 -2.33
C TRP A 82 3.69 1.38 -2.04
N TRP A 83 3.96 1.65 -0.76
CA TRP A 83 4.98 2.63 -0.35
C TRP A 83 6.39 2.03 -0.27
N GLY A 84 6.52 0.70 -0.40
CA GLY A 84 7.80 0.01 -0.26
C GLY A 84 8.30 -0.05 1.17
N LEU A 85 7.42 0.10 2.15
CA LEU A 85 7.78 0.09 3.57
C LEU A 85 7.86 -1.31 4.16
N VAL A 86 7.14 -2.24 3.58
CA VAL A 86 7.08 -3.64 4.00
C VAL A 86 7.13 -4.56 2.78
N GLU A 87 7.53 -5.79 2.99
CA GLU A 87 7.49 -6.82 1.95
C GLU A 87 6.92 -8.12 2.49
N ARG A 88 6.32 -8.88 1.60
CA ARG A 88 5.64 -10.14 1.92
C ARG A 88 6.42 -11.31 1.36
N MET A 89 6.53 -12.37 2.15
CA MET A 89 7.08 -13.63 1.68
C MET A 89 6.07 -14.32 0.75
N TYR A 90 6.52 -14.71 -0.41
CA TYR A 90 5.70 -15.51 -1.33
C TYR A 90 5.57 -16.94 -0.79
N ASN A 91 4.41 -17.55 -1.01
CA ASN A 91 4.18 -18.94 -0.65
C ASN A 91 4.54 -19.83 -1.84
N GLU A 92 5.79 -20.27 -1.89
CA GLU A 92 6.33 -21.10 -2.97
C GLU A 92 5.82 -22.55 -2.89
N ASP A 93 5.50 -23.03 -1.68
CA ASP A 93 5.09 -24.42 -1.42
C ASP A 93 3.64 -24.70 -1.80
N ASP A 94 2.78 -23.67 -1.82
CA ASP A 94 1.37 -23.83 -2.15
C ASP A 94 0.88 -22.67 -3.01
N PRO A 95 0.93 -22.81 -4.34
CA PRO A 95 0.52 -21.73 -5.25
C PRO A 95 -0.97 -21.41 -5.17
N THR A 96 -1.79 -22.23 -4.53
CA THR A 96 -3.21 -21.96 -4.32
C THR A 96 -3.42 -20.93 -3.20
N LYS A 97 -2.47 -20.80 -2.29
CA LYS A 97 -2.48 -19.79 -1.23
C LYS A 97 -1.73 -18.56 -1.69
N LYS A 98 -2.44 -17.46 -1.87
CA LYS A 98 -1.85 -16.19 -2.32
C LYS A 98 -0.93 -15.55 -1.28
N HIS A 99 -1.08 -15.91 0.01
CA HIS A 99 -0.39 -15.24 1.11
C HIS A 99 0.19 -16.25 2.09
N SER A 100 1.44 -16.05 2.47
CA SER A 100 2.10 -16.87 3.49
C SER A 100 1.81 -16.43 4.92
N GLY A 101 1.41 -15.16 5.10
CA GLY A 101 1.26 -14.54 6.42
C GLY A 101 2.57 -13.98 6.99
N TYR A 102 3.69 -14.22 6.31
CA TYR A 102 5.01 -13.75 6.75
C TYR A 102 5.33 -12.40 6.12
N TRP A 103 5.74 -11.45 6.95
CA TRP A 103 6.07 -10.09 6.57
C TRP A 103 7.38 -9.66 7.20
N ARG A 104 8.06 -8.73 6.56
CA ARG A 104 9.19 -8.03 7.15
C ARG A 104 9.21 -6.57 6.70
N VAL A 105 9.83 -5.73 7.51
CA VAL A 105 10.06 -4.33 7.17
C VAL A 105 11.21 -4.22 6.17
N THR A 106 11.11 -3.25 5.26
CA THR A 106 12.22 -2.90 4.37
C THR A 106 13.13 -1.90 5.06
N GLN A 107 14.32 -1.63 4.48
CA GLN A 107 15.20 -0.57 4.99
C GLN A 107 14.46 0.79 5.00
N LYS A 108 13.69 1.06 3.96
CA LYS A 108 12.85 2.25 3.86
C LYS A 108 11.82 2.31 5.00
N GLY A 109 11.23 1.17 5.34
CA GLY A 109 10.29 1.06 6.46
C GLY A 109 10.94 1.34 7.80
N VAL A 110 12.17 0.85 8.03
CA VAL A 110 12.94 1.12 9.24
C VAL A 110 13.23 2.62 9.37
N GLU A 111 13.67 3.25 8.31
CA GLU A 111 13.95 4.68 8.30
C GLU A 111 12.69 5.52 8.58
N PHE A 112 11.57 5.14 7.98
CA PHE A 112 10.29 5.80 8.25
C PHE A 112 9.87 5.64 9.72
N ALA A 113 9.96 4.43 10.26
CA ALA A 113 9.62 4.14 11.66
C ALA A 113 10.49 4.93 12.65
N ASN A 114 11.74 5.19 12.29
CA ASN A 114 12.69 5.94 13.13
C ASN A 114 12.66 7.45 12.87
N ASN A 115 11.67 7.94 12.13
CA ASN A 115 11.51 9.35 11.77
C ASN A 115 12.70 9.91 10.96
N GLN A 116 13.32 9.06 10.14
CA GLN A 116 14.48 9.42 9.29
C GLN A 116 14.10 9.56 7.81
N LEU A 117 12.84 9.31 7.46
CA LEU A 117 12.37 9.31 6.09
C LEU A 117 10.97 9.89 5.99
N GLN A 118 10.77 10.78 5.02
CA GLN A 118 9.46 11.20 4.60
C GLN A 118 8.98 10.30 3.47
N VAL A 119 7.68 10.04 3.43
CA VAL A 119 7.05 9.27 2.35
C VAL A 119 5.84 10.05 1.83
N PRO A 120 5.39 9.78 0.60
CA PRO A 120 4.18 10.41 0.09
C PRO A 120 2.98 10.12 0.98
N LYS A 121 2.17 11.13 1.22
CA LYS A 121 0.96 11.02 2.05
C LYS A 121 -0.06 10.08 1.43
N LYS A 122 -0.18 10.11 0.10
CA LYS A 122 -1.14 9.31 -0.64
C LYS A 122 -0.47 8.51 -1.74
N VAL A 123 -1.01 7.33 -1.99
CA VAL A 123 -0.71 6.52 -3.18
C VAL A 123 -1.97 6.45 -4.04
N TYR A 124 -1.79 6.58 -5.33
CA TYR A 124 -2.87 6.43 -6.30
C TYR A 124 -2.74 5.07 -6.98
N THR A 125 -3.80 4.30 -6.94
CA THR A 125 -3.80 2.94 -7.49
C THR A 125 -4.92 2.76 -8.50
N TYR A 126 -4.63 1.98 -9.52
CA TYR A 126 -5.58 1.54 -10.52
C TYR A 126 -5.32 0.06 -10.81
N ASN A 127 -6.36 -0.74 -10.76
CA ASN A 127 -6.28 -2.17 -11.06
C ASN A 127 -5.19 -2.89 -10.23
N ALA A 128 -5.12 -2.55 -8.94
CA ALA A 128 -4.16 -3.09 -7.97
C ALA A 128 -2.69 -2.78 -8.28
N GLU A 129 -2.44 -1.76 -9.10
CA GLU A 129 -1.09 -1.28 -9.41
C GLU A 129 -0.95 0.19 -9.04
N VAL A 130 0.28 0.61 -8.72
CA VAL A 130 0.58 2.00 -8.40
C VAL A 130 0.59 2.84 -9.68
N GLU A 131 -0.24 3.87 -9.69
CA GLU A 131 -0.26 4.89 -10.75
C GLU A 131 0.67 6.07 -10.43
N GLY A 132 0.79 6.40 -9.16
CA GLY A 132 1.60 7.52 -8.72
C GLY A 132 1.44 7.80 -7.24
N PHE A 133 2.08 8.86 -6.79
CA PHE A 133 2.06 9.31 -5.40
C PHE A 133 1.76 10.80 -5.32
N SER A 134 1.25 11.23 -4.16
CA SER A 134 1.03 12.65 -3.90
C SER A 134 2.37 13.40 -3.77
N ASP A 135 2.33 14.69 -4.05
CA ASP A 135 3.49 15.57 -3.83
C ASP A 135 3.70 15.86 -2.34
N GLU A 136 2.62 15.83 -1.56
CA GLU A 136 2.68 16.02 -0.12
C GLU A 136 3.37 14.83 0.55
N MET A 137 4.35 15.13 1.38
CA MET A 137 5.15 14.14 2.10
C MET A 137 4.82 14.18 3.58
N VAL A 138 4.90 13.02 4.24
CA VAL A 138 4.64 12.90 5.68
C VAL A 138 5.74 12.09 6.36
N THR A 139 5.96 12.39 7.64
CA THR A 139 6.81 11.60 8.54
C THR A 139 5.93 10.74 9.43
N ILE A 140 6.56 9.84 10.20
CA ILE A 140 5.84 9.02 11.19
C ILE A 140 5.10 9.91 12.21
N LYS A 141 5.67 11.04 12.59
CA LYS A 141 5.05 11.97 13.53
C LYS A 141 3.82 12.67 12.96
N ASP A 142 3.79 12.88 11.66
CA ASP A 142 2.62 13.45 10.97
C ASP A 142 1.44 12.47 10.95
N CYS A 143 1.74 11.16 10.93
CA CYS A 143 0.73 10.12 10.84
C CYS A 143 0.19 9.69 12.21
N VAL A 144 1.01 9.77 13.25
CA VAL A 144 0.66 9.32 14.60
C VAL A 144 0.69 10.48 15.56
N GLU A 145 -0.49 10.88 16.06
CA GLU A 145 -0.60 11.89 17.08
C GLU A 145 -0.04 11.36 18.40
N ASN A 146 0.78 12.16 19.09
CA ASN A 146 1.44 11.76 20.34
C ASN A 146 2.25 10.46 20.19
N PHE A 147 3.06 10.39 19.16
CA PHE A 147 3.85 9.21 18.86
C PHE A 147 4.75 8.80 20.04
N ASP A 148 4.50 7.60 20.56
CA ASP A 148 5.30 6.97 21.62
C ASP A 148 5.63 5.53 21.19
N TYR A 149 6.90 5.26 21.01
CA TYR A 149 7.39 3.95 20.63
C TYR A 149 6.94 2.86 21.59
N SER A 150 6.99 3.16 22.90
CA SER A 150 6.61 2.20 23.94
C SER A 150 5.14 1.80 23.85
N ALA A 151 4.25 2.75 23.56
CA ALA A 151 2.82 2.49 23.42
C ALA A 151 2.50 1.60 22.21
N VAL A 152 3.25 1.76 21.12
CA VAL A 152 3.03 0.97 19.90
C VAL A 152 3.50 -0.46 20.06
N MET A 153 4.52 -0.68 20.89
CA MET A 153 5.14 -1.99 21.10
C MET A 153 4.40 -2.89 22.10
N GLN A 154 3.43 -2.37 22.78
CA GLN A 154 2.64 -3.16 23.75
C GLN A 154 1.57 -4.04 23.10
#